data_bea59f234420ded8e28ca2b17a0a0b1e
#
_entry.id   bea59f234420ded8e28ca2b17a0a0b1e
#
_cell.length_a   1.000
_cell.length_b   1.000
_cell.length_c   1.000
_cell.angle_alpha   90.00
_cell.angle_beta   90.00
_cell.angle_gamma   90.00
#
_symmetry.space_group_name_H-M   'P 1'
#
loop_
_entity.id
_entity.type
_entity.pdbx_description
1 polymer ?
#
loop_
_entity_poly.entity_id
_entity_poly.type
_entity_poly.pdbx_seq_one_letter_code
_entity_poly.pdbx_strand_id
1 'polypeptide(L)'
;MINKISSKESSLFKYAKKLISKSNFRKREKKFIVEGFREIQHCKNSNFTIDQIFVLEDKLQSLSIKNLKVNLITRELIEQIIYRESEGIFAIVNYKPSKISDLKIDKDDFFLVLQNPEKPGNIGAIMRTF
;
A
#
# COMPACT_ATOMS: atom_id res chain seq x y z
N MET A 1 18.56 -9.29 -4.42
CA MET A 1 19.28 -9.00 -3.17
C MET A 1 18.25 -8.67 -2.10
N ILE A 2 18.24 -9.38 -0.98
CA ILE A 2 17.33 -9.13 0.15
C ILE A 2 18.07 -8.21 1.13
N ASN A 3 17.47 -7.07 1.44
CA ASN A 3 18.01 -6.12 2.41
C ASN A 3 17.40 -6.41 3.79
N LYS A 4 18.15 -6.20 4.89
CA LYS A 4 17.67 -6.40 6.27
C LYS A 4 17.60 -5.05 7.00
N ILE A 5 16.42 -4.74 7.53
CA ILE A 5 16.13 -3.50 8.27
C ILE A 5 15.90 -3.84 9.73
N SER A 6 16.88 -3.48 10.58
CA SER A 6 16.87 -3.75 12.02
C SER A 6 17.01 -2.49 12.88
N SER A 7 17.11 -1.30 12.25
CA SER A 7 17.29 -0.04 12.96
C SER A 7 16.23 1.00 12.55
N LYS A 8 15.74 1.77 13.55
CA LYS A 8 14.89 2.95 13.34
C LYS A 8 15.57 4.06 12.54
N GLU A 9 16.90 4.03 12.48
CA GLU A 9 17.72 4.98 11.72
C GLU A 9 17.76 4.67 10.21
N SER A 10 17.31 3.48 9.81
CA SER A 10 17.25 3.11 8.40
C SER A 10 16.44 4.15 7.59
N SER A 11 17.02 4.63 6.50
CA SER A 11 16.37 5.59 5.59
C SER A 11 15.06 5.03 5.02
N LEU A 12 15.02 3.73 4.69
CA LEU A 12 13.82 3.05 4.20
C LEU A 12 12.72 2.97 5.26
N PHE A 13 13.08 2.68 6.50
CA PHE A 13 12.12 2.68 7.60
C PHE A 13 11.54 4.08 7.84
N LYS A 14 12.40 5.10 7.93
CA LYS A 14 11.97 6.50 8.08
C LYS A 14 11.07 6.95 6.92
N TYR A 15 11.38 6.52 5.72
CA TYR A 15 10.58 6.79 4.53
C TYR A 15 9.18 6.17 4.62
N ALA A 16 9.09 4.87 4.94
CA ALA A 16 7.82 4.19 5.13
C ALA A 16 6.97 4.84 6.24
N LYS A 17 7.59 5.22 7.36
CA LYS A 17 6.92 5.91 8.46
C LYS A 17 6.37 7.28 8.05
N LYS A 18 7.08 8.03 7.20
CA LYS A 18 6.57 9.29 6.63
C LYS A 18 5.39 9.06 5.70
N LEU A 19 5.41 7.99 4.88
CA LEU A 19 4.31 7.66 3.99
C LEU A 19 3.02 7.36 4.77
N ILE A 20 3.10 6.67 5.92
CA ILE A 20 1.90 6.36 6.70
C ILE A 20 1.37 7.61 7.44
N SER A 21 2.25 8.44 7.96
CA SER A 21 1.88 9.53 8.86
C SER A 21 1.55 10.86 8.16
N LYS A 22 2.04 11.09 6.93
CA LYS A 22 1.96 12.41 6.27
C LYS A 22 1.29 12.35 4.90
N SER A 23 0.04 12.82 4.80
CA SER A 23 -0.72 12.82 3.54
C SER A 23 -0.05 13.64 2.43
N ASN A 24 0.51 14.81 2.75
CA ASN A 24 1.22 15.65 1.79
C ASN A 24 2.48 14.95 1.25
N PHE A 25 3.14 14.14 2.08
CA PHE A 25 4.27 13.33 1.64
C PHE A 25 3.83 12.26 0.64
N ARG A 26 2.75 11.53 0.92
CA ARG A 26 2.17 10.56 -0.03
C ARG A 26 1.82 11.18 -1.38
N LYS A 27 1.19 12.36 -1.37
CA LYS A 27 0.83 13.09 -2.59
C LYS A 27 2.04 13.49 -3.41
N ARG A 28 3.08 14.01 -2.75
CA ARG A 28 4.33 14.42 -3.40
C ARG A 28 5.08 13.24 -4.00
N GLU A 29 5.24 12.16 -3.23
CA GLU A 29 5.94 10.96 -3.67
C GLU A 29 5.12 10.11 -4.64
N LYS A 30 3.80 10.36 -4.75
CA LYS A 30 2.84 9.54 -5.51
C LYS A 30 2.90 8.07 -5.10
N LYS A 31 2.97 7.83 -3.78
CA LYS A 31 3.09 6.50 -3.19
C LYS A 31 2.20 6.36 -1.96
N PHE A 32 1.80 5.13 -1.69
CA PHE A 32 1.04 4.77 -0.49
C PHE A 32 1.48 3.41 0.03
N ILE A 33 1.06 3.06 1.25
CA ILE A 33 1.34 1.77 1.87
C ILE A 33 0.10 0.88 1.74
N VAL A 34 0.34 -0.37 1.39
CA VAL A 34 -0.64 -1.45 1.35
C VAL A 34 -0.19 -2.53 2.32
N GLU A 35 -1.07 -2.94 3.21
CA GLU A 35 -0.84 -3.93 4.24
C GLU A 35 -1.58 -5.23 3.89
N GLY A 36 -0.92 -6.37 4.06
CA GLY A 36 -1.48 -7.70 3.86
C GLY A 36 -1.12 -8.35 2.53
N PHE A 37 -1.01 -9.69 2.53
CA PHE A 37 -0.67 -10.47 1.33
C PHE A 37 -1.72 -10.34 0.25
N ARG A 38 -2.99 -10.40 0.62
CA ARG A 38 -4.14 -10.32 -0.27
C ARG A 38 -4.22 -8.97 -0.96
N GLU A 39 -4.08 -7.90 -0.21
CA GLU A 39 -4.14 -6.52 -0.70
C GLU A 39 -2.98 -6.20 -1.63
N ILE A 40 -1.77 -6.68 -1.31
CA ILE A 40 -0.60 -6.58 -2.19
C ILE A 40 -0.83 -7.34 -3.50
N GLN A 41 -1.42 -8.54 -3.44
CA GLN A 41 -1.76 -9.30 -4.64
C GLN A 41 -2.83 -8.60 -5.49
N HIS A 42 -3.83 -7.98 -4.86
CA HIS A 42 -4.82 -7.16 -5.57
C HIS A 42 -4.18 -5.97 -6.28
N CYS A 43 -3.26 -5.25 -5.63
CA CYS A 43 -2.51 -4.17 -6.27
C CYS A 43 -1.78 -4.65 -7.52
N LYS A 44 -1.11 -5.79 -7.43
CA LYS A 44 -0.39 -6.39 -8.57
C LYS A 44 -1.34 -6.74 -9.72
N ASN A 45 -2.49 -7.34 -9.42
CA ASN A 45 -3.49 -7.73 -10.41
C ASN A 45 -4.19 -6.53 -11.06
N SER A 46 -4.24 -5.39 -10.35
CA SER A 46 -4.84 -4.13 -10.82
C SER A 46 -3.82 -3.20 -11.50
N ASN A 47 -2.69 -3.72 -11.95
CA ASN A 47 -1.63 -2.98 -12.64
C ASN A 47 -0.99 -1.84 -11.82
N PHE A 48 -1.09 -1.88 -10.49
CA PHE A 48 -0.30 -1.00 -9.65
C PHE A 48 1.17 -1.46 -9.63
N THR A 49 2.08 -0.49 -9.66
CA THR A 49 3.51 -0.79 -9.57
C THR A 49 3.94 -0.86 -8.11
N ILE A 50 4.29 -2.06 -7.66
CA ILE A 50 4.89 -2.27 -6.34
C ILE A 50 6.34 -1.82 -6.40
N ASP A 51 6.73 -0.86 -5.56
CA ASP A 51 8.09 -0.34 -5.47
C ASP A 51 8.97 -1.21 -4.56
N GLN A 52 8.48 -1.50 -3.36
CA GLN A 52 9.20 -2.30 -2.37
C GLN A 52 8.23 -3.09 -1.49
N ILE A 53 8.66 -4.26 -1.04
CA ILE A 53 7.98 -5.08 -0.03
C ILE A 53 8.82 -5.11 1.25
N PHE A 54 8.13 -5.07 2.38
CA PHE A 54 8.69 -5.24 3.71
C PHE A 54 7.97 -6.41 4.38
N VAL A 55 8.71 -7.37 4.87
CA VAL A 55 8.13 -8.62 5.39
C VAL A 55 8.94 -9.14 6.56
N LEU A 56 8.27 -9.76 7.52
CA LEU A 56 8.91 -10.52 8.59
C LEU A 56 9.64 -11.74 8.02
N GLU A 57 10.76 -12.12 8.62
CA GLU A 57 11.60 -13.24 8.15
C GLU A 57 10.82 -14.57 8.09
N ASP A 58 9.99 -14.84 9.10
CA ASP A 58 9.12 -16.03 9.17
C ASP A 58 8.00 -16.05 8.12
N LYS A 59 7.69 -14.92 7.49
CA LYS A 59 6.67 -14.78 6.43
C LYS A 59 7.23 -14.75 5.02
N LEU A 60 8.55 -14.74 4.88
CA LEU A 60 9.21 -14.63 3.57
C LEU A 60 8.82 -15.77 2.61
N GLN A 61 8.67 -16.99 3.10
CA GLN A 61 8.33 -18.15 2.27
C GLN A 61 6.91 -18.08 1.69
N SER A 62 6.01 -17.30 2.30
CA SER A 62 4.65 -17.08 1.81
C SER A 62 4.60 -16.12 0.63
N LEU A 63 5.72 -15.50 0.26
CA LEU A 63 5.82 -14.56 -0.85
C LEU A 63 6.01 -15.28 -2.18
N SER A 64 4.95 -15.44 -2.94
CA SER A 64 4.98 -15.92 -4.35
C SER A 64 5.34 -14.82 -5.35
N ILE A 65 6.15 -13.83 -4.95
CA ILE A 65 6.40 -12.64 -5.77
C ILE A 65 7.84 -12.64 -6.27
N LYS A 66 8.01 -12.97 -7.54
CA LYS A 66 9.31 -12.87 -8.24
C LYS A 66 9.56 -11.44 -8.71
N ASN A 67 10.83 -11.04 -8.76
CA ASN A 67 11.32 -9.76 -9.33
C ASN A 67 10.94 -8.47 -8.57
N LEU A 68 10.65 -8.54 -7.27
CA LEU A 68 10.43 -7.35 -6.44
C LEU A 68 11.57 -7.13 -5.45
N LYS A 69 11.76 -5.88 -5.05
CA LYS A 69 12.67 -5.49 -3.99
C LYS A 69 12.05 -5.89 -2.64
N VAL A 70 12.61 -6.91 -2.01
CA VAL A 70 12.14 -7.42 -0.72
C VAL A 70 13.10 -6.97 0.37
N ASN A 71 12.56 -6.41 1.44
CA ASN A 71 13.27 -6.00 2.64
C ASN A 71 12.76 -6.82 3.82
N LEU A 72 13.65 -7.51 4.50
CA LEU A 72 13.34 -8.13 5.78
C LEU A 72 13.30 -7.04 6.85
N ILE A 73 12.29 -7.05 7.68
CA ILE A 73 12.10 -6.08 8.76
C ILE A 73 11.81 -6.79 10.07
N THR A 74 12.29 -6.25 11.19
CA THR A 74 12.02 -6.81 12.52
C THR A 74 10.57 -6.53 12.94
N ARG A 75 10.03 -7.39 13.82
CA ARG A 75 8.68 -7.24 14.36
C ARG A 75 8.49 -5.90 15.07
N GLU A 76 9.47 -5.49 15.87
CA GLU A 76 9.43 -4.19 16.58
C GLU A 76 9.27 -2.98 15.64
N LEU A 77 9.89 -3.04 14.47
CA LEU A 77 9.83 -1.95 13.49
C LEU A 77 8.55 -1.99 12.66
N ILE A 78 8.13 -3.18 12.23
CA ILE A 78 6.95 -3.32 11.39
C ILE A 78 5.68 -2.89 12.13
N GLU A 79 5.55 -3.21 13.42
CA GLU A 79 4.42 -2.82 14.29
C GLU A 79 4.31 -1.30 14.52
N GLN A 80 5.32 -0.53 14.17
CA GLN A 80 5.26 0.93 14.17
C GLN A 80 4.70 1.52 12.87
N ILE A 81 4.50 0.69 11.84
CA ILE A 81 4.03 1.10 10.52
C ILE A 81 2.63 0.53 10.25
N ILE A 82 2.42 -0.72 10.60
CA ILE A 82 1.18 -1.46 10.34
C ILE A 82 0.49 -1.86 11.65
N TYR A 83 -0.77 -2.28 11.58
CA TYR A 83 -1.52 -2.70 12.76
C TYR A 83 -0.93 -3.96 13.38
N ARG A 84 -1.04 -4.09 14.72
CA ARG A 84 -0.46 -5.23 15.48
C ARG A 84 -0.98 -6.61 15.06
N GLU A 85 -2.21 -6.68 14.59
CA GLU A 85 -2.86 -7.94 14.13
C GLU A 85 -2.60 -8.22 12.65
N SER A 86 -1.63 -7.55 12.06
CA SER A 86 -1.32 -7.69 10.64
C SER A 86 -0.62 -9.02 10.31
N GLU A 87 -0.68 -9.37 9.05
CA GLU A 87 0.01 -10.56 8.49
C GLU A 87 1.53 -10.45 8.49
N GLY A 88 2.12 -9.35 9.02
CA GLY A 88 3.57 -9.14 9.08
C GLY A 88 4.19 -8.79 7.72
N ILE A 89 3.41 -8.16 6.85
CA ILE A 89 3.86 -7.71 5.53
C ILE A 89 3.20 -6.39 5.16
N PHE A 90 3.95 -5.51 4.49
CA PHE A 90 3.39 -4.36 3.76
C PHE A 90 4.21 -4.06 2.51
N ALA A 91 3.64 -3.31 1.59
CA ALA A 91 4.29 -2.84 0.39
C ALA A 91 4.18 -1.32 0.25
N ILE A 92 5.18 -0.71 -0.37
CA ILE A 92 5.11 0.64 -0.92
C ILE A 92 4.70 0.52 -2.37
N VAL A 93 3.62 1.18 -2.73
CA VAL A 93 2.99 1.08 -4.05
C VAL A 93 2.94 2.46 -4.68
N ASN A 94 3.30 2.54 -5.96
CA ASN A 94 3.16 3.75 -6.75
C ASN A 94 1.73 3.90 -7.26
N TYR A 95 1.22 5.14 -7.33
CA TYR A 95 -0.05 5.43 -8.00
C TYR A 95 0.11 6.59 -8.97
N LYS A 96 -0.72 6.58 -10.00
CA LYS A 96 -0.86 7.71 -10.93
C LYS A 96 -2.12 8.47 -10.52
N PRO A 97 -2.02 9.77 -10.17
CA PRO A 97 -3.21 10.57 -9.96
C PRO A 97 -4.05 10.60 -11.23
N SER A 98 -5.33 10.27 -11.11
CA SER A 98 -6.31 10.41 -12.19
C SER A 98 -6.97 11.77 -12.11
N LYS A 99 -7.25 12.39 -13.26
CA LYS A 99 -8.03 13.61 -13.37
C LYS A 99 -9.42 13.26 -13.91
N ILE A 100 -10.41 14.05 -13.53
CA ILE A 100 -11.79 13.91 -14.09
C ILE A 100 -11.78 14.02 -15.62
N SER A 101 -10.90 14.89 -16.16
CA SER A 101 -10.70 15.03 -17.60
C SER A 101 -10.17 13.77 -18.32
N ASP A 102 -9.59 12.83 -17.58
CA ASP A 102 -9.03 11.61 -18.14
C ASP A 102 -10.08 10.48 -18.25
N LEU A 103 -11.27 10.70 -17.68
CA LEU A 103 -12.39 9.76 -17.75
C LEU A 103 -12.95 9.74 -19.17
N LYS A 104 -13.00 8.57 -19.75
CA LYS A 104 -13.80 8.31 -20.95
C LYS A 104 -15.20 7.98 -20.47
N ILE A 105 -16.16 8.80 -20.85
CA ILE A 105 -17.57 8.67 -20.42
C ILE A 105 -18.37 8.12 -21.59
N ASP A 106 -19.07 7.00 -21.37
CA ASP A 106 -20.06 6.46 -22.31
C ASP A 106 -21.49 6.70 -21.77
N LYS A 107 -22.46 6.61 -22.64
CA LYS A 107 -23.89 6.88 -22.35
C LYS A 107 -24.47 5.93 -21.29
N ASP A 108 -23.91 4.73 -21.15
CA ASP A 108 -24.37 3.72 -20.22
C ASP A 108 -23.54 3.68 -18.91
N ASP A 109 -22.60 4.63 -18.72
CA ASP A 109 -21.77 4.69 -17.52
C ASP A 109 -22.56 5.18 -16.32
N PHE A 110 -22.25 4.59 -15.18
CA PHE A 110 -22.80 4.93 -13.88
C PHE A 110 -21.74 5.59 -13.02
N PHE A 111 -22.07 6.72 -12.38
CA PHE A 111 -21.14 7.46 -11.53
C PHE A 111 -21.65 7.55 -10.10
N LEU A 112 -20.81 7.16 -9.15
CA LEU A 112 -21.04 7.38 -7.74
C LEU A 112 -20.19 8.56 -7.25
N VAL A 113 -20.85 9.58 -6.72
CA VAL A 113 -20.18 10.74 -6.11
C VAL A 113 -20.31 10.66 -4.60
N LEU A 114 -19.17 10.57 -3.92
CA LEU A 114 -19.10 10.57 -2.46
C LEU A 114 -18.62 11.94 -1.97
N GLN A 115 -19.46 12.62 -1.20
CA GLN A 115 -19.09 13.89 -0.57
C GLN A 115 -18.57 13.65 0.85
N ASN A 116 -17.32 14.06 1.13
CA ASN A 116 -16.68 14.01 2.45
C ASN A 116 -16.82 12.64 3.18
N PRO A 117 -16.47 11.53 2.56
CA PRO A 117 -16.56 10.24 3.23
C PRO A 117 -15.52 10.18 4.37
N GLU A 118 -15.99 10.07 5.61
CA GLU A 118 -15.13 10.12 6.80
C GLU A 118 -14.51 8.76 7.15
N LYS A 119 -15.29 7.67 6.98
CA LYS A 119 -14.88 6.34 7.40
C LYS A 119 -14.46 5.48 6.20
N PRO A 120 -13.18 5.03 6.13
CA PRO A 120 -12.71 4.18 5.04
C PRO A 120 -13.53 2.89 4.86
N GLY A 121 -14.03 2.29 5.96
CA GLY A 121 -14.88 1.11 5.93
C GLY A 121 -16.20 1.34 5.18
N ASN A 122 -16.80 2.51 5.30
CA ASN A 122 -18.02 2.87 4.56
C ASN A 122 -17.75 2.98 3.06
N ILE A 123 -16.61 3.60 2.69
CA ILE A 123 -16.19 3.68 1.28
C ILE A 123 -16.02 2.28 0.71
N GLY A 124 -15.30 1.41 1.42
CA GLY A 124 -15.09 0.02 1.00
C GLY A 124 -16.38 -0.79 0.89
N ALA A 125 -17.37 -0.57 1.77
CA ALA A 125 -18.67 -1.21 1.70
C ALA A 125 -19.45 -0.75 0.45
N ILE A 126 -19.47 0.55 0.19
CA ILE A 126 -20.11 1.13 -0.98
C ILE A 126 -19.48 0.58 -2.27
N MET A 127 -18.15 0.59 -2.36
CA MET A 127 -17.43 0.07 -3.54
C MET A 127 -17.63 -1.42 -3.80
N ARG A 128 -18.01 -2.20 -2.78
CA ARG A 128 -18.36 -3.63 -2.98
C ARG A 128 -19.78 -3.84 -3.46
N THR A 129 -20.66 -2.88 -3.24
CA THR A 129 -22.08 -2.96 -3.60
C THR A 129 -22.36 -2.31 -4.97
N PHE A 130 -21.54 -1.34 -5.34
CA PHE A 130 -21.58 -0.63 -6.61
C PHE A 130 -20.91 -1.41 -7.74
#